data_765cd8f6c9cfdac5a102b82cfde20a6b
#
_entry.id   765cd8f6c9cfdac5a102b82cfde20a6b
#
_cell.length_a   1.000
_cell.length_b   1.000
_cell.length_c   1.000
_cell.angle_alpha   90.00
_cell.angle_beta   90.00
_cell.angle_gamma   90.00
#
_symmetry.space_group_name_H-M   'P 1'
#
loop_
_entity.id
_entity.type
_entity.pdbx_description
1 polymer ?
#
loop_
_entity_poly.entity_id
_entity_poly.type
_entity_poly.pdbx_seq_one_letter_code
_entity_poly.pdbx_strand_id
1 'polypeptide(L)'
;GLNAVSAFWTLGAGLTMPILDRARLLAQMRAEGARAEQAVIAYEQAVQTAFSEADQSLIRLAGDRARLALLARAEVRADEAYAADRLRFAHGLNDLPTLLETQRARSAAHLATATARAETLRRAVTVFRALGGGWQASPGAAPPSGE
;
A
#
# COMPACT_ATOMS: atom_id res chain seq x y z
N GLY A 1 26.71 0.17 -79.20
CA GLY A 1 27.40 -0.28 -78.04
C GLY A 1 26.38 -0.70 -77.00
N LEU A 2 26.11 -2.02 -76.83
CA LEU A 2 25.28 -2.60 -75.73
C LEU A 2 26.23 -2.91 -74.63
N ASN A 3 26.24 -2.09 -73.59
CA ASN A 3 26.89 -2.46 -72.32
C ASN A 3 25.97 -3.43 -71.53
N ALA A 4 26.28 -4.74 -71.60
CA ALA A 4 25.72 -5.72 -70.72
C ALA A 4 26.28 -5.53 -69.30
N VAL A 5 25.50 -4.92 -68.46
CA VAL A 5 25.78 -4.91 -67.02
C VAL A 5 25.47 -6.32 -66.51
N SER A 6 26.53 -7.10 -66.31
CA SER A 6 26.44 -8.40 -65.67
C SER A 6 26.19 -8.18 -64.16
N ALA A 7 24.95 -8.33 -63.77
CA ALA A 7 24.59 -8.36 -62.35
C ALA A 7 25.00 -9.73 -61.79
N PHE A 8 26.04 -9.76 -60.94
CA PHE A 8 26.40 -10.97 -60.19
C PHE A 8 25.58 -11.02 -58.92
N TRP A 9 24.71 -12.02 -58.83
CA TRP A 9 24.01 -12.33 -57.59
C TRP A 9 24.82 -13.40 -56.85
N THR A 10 25.31 -13.08 -55.66
CA THR A 10 25.97 -14.04 -54.79
C THR A 10 24.97 -14.44 -53.68
N LEU A 11 24.39 -15.65 -53.76
CA LEU A 11 23.60 -16.20 -52.71
C LEU A 11 24.52 -17.10 -51.87
N GLY A 12 24.91 -16.62 -50.67
CA GLY A 12 25.74 -17.35 -49.72
C GLY A 12 24.85 -17.87 -48.57
N ALA A 13 24.67 -19.16 -48.48
CA ALA A 13 24.13 -19.77 -47.24
C ALA A 13 25.29 -20.16 -46.32
N GLY A 14 25.47 -19.39 -45.21
CA GLY A 14 26.49 -19.69 -44.22
C GLY A 14 25.89 -20.50 -43.06
N LEU A 15 26.30 -21.77 -42.91
CA LEU A 15 26.00 -22.57 -41.71
C LEU A 15 27.16 -22.37 -40.69
N THR A 16 26.93 -21.56 -39.66
CA THR A 16 27.88 -21.38 -38.56
C THR A 16 27.57 -22.40 -37.48
N MET A 17 28.43 -23.39 -37.31
CA MET A 17 28.32 -24.42 -36.27
C MET A 17 29.33 -24.09 -35.16
N PRO A 18 28.88 -23.60 -33.96
CA PRO A 18 29.81 -23.19 -32.90
C PRO A 18 30.33 -24.41 -32.13
N ILE A 19 31.25 -25.16 -32.73
CA ILE A 19 31.79 -26.40 -32.12
C ILE A 19 32.70 -26.12 -30.89
N LEU A 20 33.37 -24.99 -30.88
CA LEU A 20 34.26 -24.57 -29.79
C LEU A 20 33.57 -23.80 -28.66
N ASP A 21 32.34 -23.35 -28.84
CA ASP A 21 31.57 -22.56 -27.88
C ASP A 21 30.66 -23.39 -26.95
N ARG A 22 30.80 -24.73 -26.98
CA ARG A 22 29.93 -25.62 -26.19
C ARG A 22 29.96 -25.31 -24.70
N ALA A 23 31.15 -25.03 -24.15
CA ALA A 23 31.31 -24.70 -22.74
C ALA A 23 30.58 -23.38 -22.39
N ARG A 24 30.66 -22.38 -23.28
CA ARG A 24 29.95 -21.09 -23.11
C ARG A 24 28.44 -21.26 -23.18
N LEU A 25 27.95 -22.03 -24.16
CA LEU A 25 26.52 -22.30 -24.30
C LEU A 25 25.94 -23.05 -23.09
N LEU A 26 26.68 -24.05 -22.58
CA LEU A 26 26.27 -24.77 -21.36
C LEU A 26 26.27 -23.85 -20.12
N ALA A 27 27.25 -22.95 -20.03
CA ALA A 27 27.26 -21.95 -18.95
C ALA A 27 26.07 -20.97 -19.05
N GLN A 28 25.73 -20.54 -20.26
CA GLN A 28 24.56 -19.69 -20.50
C GLN A 28 23.25 -20.44 -20.14
N MET A 29 23.09 -21.69 -20.53
CA MET A 29 21.91 -22.49 -20.14
C MET A 29 21.77 -22.63 -18.63
N ARG A 30 22.89 -22.88 -17.92
CA ARG A 30 22.88 -22.93 -16.45
C ARG A 30 22.54 -21.57 -15.83
N ALA A 31 23.05 -20.50 -16.39
CA ALA A 31 22.74 -19.13 -15.95
C ALA A 31 21.25 -18.80 -16.14
N GLU A 32 20.64 -19.19 -17.28
CA GLU A 32 19.21 -19.00 -17.51
C GLU A 32 18.36 -19.88 -16.58
N GLY A 33 18.79 -21.11 -16.30
CA GLY A 33 18.13 -21.97 -15.31
C GLY A 33 18.14 -21.35 -13.91
N ALA A 34 19.30 -20.82 -13.47
CA ALA A 34 19.42 -20.12 -12.19
C ALA A 34 18.57 -18.84 -12.12
N ARG A 35 18.46 -18.11 -13.23
CA ARG A 35 17.57 -16.94 -13.31
C ARG A 35 16.09 -17.31 -13.20
N ALA A 36 15.69 -18.43 -13.80
CA ALA A 36 14.32 -18.93 -13.67
C ALA A 36 14.00 -19.33 -12.22
N GLU A 37 14.92 -20.03 -11.54
CA GLU A 37 14.77 -20.35 -10.11
C GLU A 37 14.71 -19.09 -9.25
N GLN A 38 15.57 -18.11 -9.52
CA GLN A 38 15.55 -16.81 -8.83
C GLN A 38 14.21 -16.07 -9.03
N ALA A 39 13.63 -16.13 -10.22
CA ALA A 39 12.33 -15.53 -10.51
C ALA A 39 11.19 -16.19 -9.71
N VAL A 40 11.22 -17.52 -9.54
CA VAL A 40 10.26 -18.24 -8.70
C VAL A 40 10.38 -17.83 -7.24
N ILE A 41 11.61 -17.80 -6.70
CA ILE A 41 11.83 -17.37 -5.32
C ILE A 41 11.39 -15.91 -5.10
N ALA A 42 11.69 -15.03 -6.05
CA ALA A 42 11.25 -13.63 -5.99
C ALA A 42 9.71 -13.50 -6.00
N TYR A 43 9.03 -14.32 -6.78
CA TYR A 43 7.57 -14.39 -6.78
C TYR A 43 7.02 -14.84 -5.42
N GLU A 44 7.56 -15.92 -4.85
CA GLU A 44 7.15 -16.42 -3.53
C GLU A 44 7.36 -15.37 -2.44
N GLN A 45 8.50 -14.68 -2.45
CA GLN A 45 8.77 -13.57 -1.53
C GLN A 45 7.80 -12.42 -1.70
N ALA A 46 7.45 -12.06 -2.94
CA ALA A 46 6.47 -11.00 -3.21
C ALA A 46 5.09 -11.36 -2.67
N VAL A 47 4.65 -12.62 -2.84
CA VAL A 47 3.37 -13.11 -2.29
C VAL A 47 3.37 -13.07 -0.76
N GLN A 48 4.43 -13.56 -0.12
CA GLN A 48 4.55 -13.54 1.34
C GLN A 48 4.57 -12.11 1.89
N THR A 49 5.29 -11.21 1.23
CA THR A 49 5.35 -9.80 1.61
C THR A 49 3.97 -9.15 1.49
N ALA A 50 3.29 -9.33 0.36
CA ALA A 50 1.96 -8.78 0.14
C ALA A 50 0.94 -9.28 1.17
N PHE A 51 0.98 -10.58 1.50
CA PHE A 51 0.12 -11.16 2.53
C PHE A 51 0.41 -10.56 3.92
N SER A 52 1.70 -10.48 4.28
CA SER A 52 2.12 -9.89 5.56
C SER A 52 1.73 -8.42 5.68
N GLU A 53 1.87 -7.64 4.61
CA GLU A 53 1.46 -6.22 4.58
C GLU A 53 -0.06 -6.08 4.74
N ALA A 54 -0.85 -6.93 4.08
CA ALA A 54 -2.30 -6.93 4.19
C ALA A 54 -2.74 -7.25 5.63
N ASP A 55 -2.19 -8.32 6.22
CA ASP A 55 -2.50 -8.73 7.59
C ASP A 55 -2.12 -7.66 8.62
N GLN A 56 -0.89 -7.13 8.55
CA GLN A 56 -0.44 -6.04 9.41
C GLN A 56 -1.30 -4.77 9.27
N SER A 57 -1.75 -4.45 8.05
CA SER A 57 -2.59 -3.28 7.82
C SER A 57 -3.96 -3.43 8.48
N LEU A 58 -4.55 -4.63 8.45
CA LEU A 58 -5.81 -4.95 9.12
C LEU A 58 -5.69 -4.87 10.65
N ILE A 59 -4.63 -5.46 11.21
CA ILE A 59 -4.37 -5.42 12.66
C ILE A 59 -4.21 -3.96 13.13
N ARG A 60 -3.45 -3.16 12.40
CA ARG A 60 -3.26 -1.74 12.73
C ARG A 60 -4.57 -0.96 12.65
N LEU A 61 -5.41 -1.22 11.64
CA LEU A 61 -6.72 -0.57 11.52
C LEU A 61 -7.63 -0.93 12.69
N ALA A 62 -7.63 -2.20 13.12
CA ALA A 62 -8.41 -2.63 14.29
C ALA A 62 -7.94 -1.91 15.58
N GLY A 63 -6.62 -1.79 15.78
CA GLY A 63 -6.04 -1.02 16.88
C GLY A 63 -6.40 0.46 16.85
N ASP A 64 -6.31 1.10 15.68
CA ASP A 64 -6.66 2.51 15.50
C ASP A 64 -8.17 2.76 15.79
N ARG A 65 -9.05 1.85 15.38
CA ARG A 65 -10.50 1.92 15.69
C ARG A 65 -10.77 1.79 17.19
N ALA A 66 -10.09 0.86 17.86
CA ALA A 66 -10.21 0.68 19.30
C ALA A 66 -9.73 1.94 20.04
N ARG A 67 -8.59 2.49 19.65
CA ARG A 67 -8.06 3.76 20.19
C ARG A 67 -9.03 4.92 19.98
N LEU A 68 -9.58 5.07 18.78
CA LEU A 68 -10.56 6.11 18.48
C LEU A 68 -11.80 6.01 19.39
N ALA A 69 -12.30 4.81 19.63
CA ALA A 69 -13.43 4.59 20.52
C ALA A 69 -13.14 4.98 21.98
N LEU A 70 -11.89 4.80 22.45
CA LEU A 70 -11.46 5.24 23.78
C LEU A 70 -11.33 6.75 23.83
N LEU A 71 -10.73 7.39 22.83
CA LEU A 71 -10.57 8.84 22.75
C LEU A 71 -11.93 9.55 22.66
N ALA A 72 -12.88 9.02 21.89
CA ALA A 72 -14.23 9.56 21.82
C ALA A 72 -14.96 9.52 23.19
N ARG A 73 -14.74 8.48 23.99
CA ARG A 73 -15.25 8.43 25.36
C ARG A 73 -14.54 9.42 26.26
N ALA A 74 -13.24 9.62 26.10
CA ALA A 74 -12.49 10.62 26.87
C ALA A 74 -12.91 12.04 26.54
N GLU A 75 -13.23 12.32 25.28
CA GLU A 75 -13.79 13.59 24.82
C GLU A 75 -15.11 13.92 25.50
N VAL A 76 -16.07 12.97 25.53
CA VAL A 76 -17.35 13.14 26.24
C VAL A 76 -17.12 13.45 27.72
N ARG A 77 -16.19 12.73 28.39
CA ARG A 77 -15.88 12.98 29.80
C ARG A 77 -15.24 14.35 30.02
N ALA A 78 -14.40 14.81 29.11
CA ALA A 78 -13.83 16.15 29.19
C ALA A 78 -14.88 17.26 28.98
N ASP A 79 -15.86 17.02 28.11
CA ASP A 79 -17.00 17.93 27.91
C ASP A 79 -17.87 18.01 29.17
N GLU A 80 -18.18 16.89 29.80
CA GLU A 80 -18.95 16.80 31.06
C GLU A 80 -18.20 17.53 32.20
N ALA A 81 -16.89 17.28 32.34
CA ALA A 81 -16.07 17.93 33.36
C ALA A 81 -16.02 19.46 33.19
N TYR A 82 -15.80 19.92 31.95
CA TYR A 82 -15.84 21.35 31.67
C TYR A 82 -17.18 21.98 31.93
N ALA A 83 -18.29 21.32 31.56
CA ALA A 83 -19.64 21.82 31.82
C ALA A 83 -19.91 21.95 33.31
N ALA A 84 -19.48 20.96 34.11
CA ALA A 84 -19.62 20.99 35.57
C ALA A 84 -18.81 22.13 36.20
N ASP A 85 -17.55 22.29 35.77
CA ASP A 85 -16.68 23.35 36.29
C ASP A 85 -17.13 24.76 35.88
N ARG A 86 -17.67 24.91 34.68
CA ARG A 86 -18.28 26.17 34.25
C ARG A 86 -19.48 26.54 35.13
N LEU A 87 -20.30 25.58 35.52
CA LEU A 87 -21.42 25.79 36.41
C LEU A 87 -20.94 26.17 37.81
N ARG A 88 -19.92 25.47 38.36
CA ARG A 88 -19.30 25.81 39.66
C ARG A 88 -18.69 27.22 39.68
N PHE A 89 -18.02 27.59 38.61
CA PHE A 89 -17.45 28.93 38.46
C PHE A 89 -18.54 29.99 38.45
N ALA A 90 -19.63 29.78 37.74
CA ALA A 90 -20.78 30.70 37.69
C ALA A 90 -21.43 30.93 39.09
N HIS A 91 -21.33 29.91 39.96
CA HIS A 91 -21.80 30.00 41.34
C HIS A 91 -20.71 30.40 42.36
N GLY A 92 -19.51 30.78 41.91
CA GLY A 92 -18.39 31.17 42.76
C GLY A 92 -17.77 30.05 43.58
N LEU A 93 -17.97 28.78 43.15
CA LEU A 93 -17.52 27.58 43.85
C LEU A 93 -16.14 27.08 43.44
N ASN A 94 -15.57 27.63 42.37
CA ASN A 94 -14.20 27.38 41.93
C ASN A 94 -13.58 28.68 41.33
N ASP A 95 -12.28 28.67 41.10
CA ASP A 95 -11.52 29.80 40.57
C ASP A 95 -11.35 29.71 39.04
N LEU A 96 -10.94 30.85 38.44
CA LEU A 96 -10.70 30.92 36.98
C LEU A 96 -9.56 29.99 36.51
N PRO A 97 -8.43 29.83 37.21
CA PRO A 97 -7.39 28.87 36.84
C PRO A 97 -7.93 27.46 36.67
N THR A 98 -8.73 26.97 37.59
CA THR A 98 -9.37 25.63 37.51
C THR A 98 -10.27 25.51 36.30
N LEU A 99 -11.08 26.52 35.99
CA LEU A 99 -11.93 26.50 34.78
C LEU A 99 -11.10 26.51 33.50
N LEU A 100 -10.00 27.25 33.45
CA LEU A 100 -9.10 27.27 32.27
C LEU A 100 -8.35 25.98 32.11
N GLU A 101 -8.01 25.27 33.20
CA GLU A 101 -7.39 23.95 33.13
C GLU A 101 -8.34 22.91 32.51
N THR A 102 -9.59 22.84 32.97
CA THR A 102 -10.57 21.93 32.37
C THR A 102 -10.90 22.27 30.94
N GLN A 103 -10.91 23.56 30.57
CA GLN A 103 -11.05 24.00 29.19
C GLN A 103 -9.88 23.54 28.31
N ARG A 104 -8.64 23.63 28.80
CA ARG A 104 -7.45 23.10 28.08
C ARG A 104 -7.52 21.59 27.91
N ALA A 105 -7.91 20.86 28.97
CA ALA A 105 -8.09 19.42 28.91
C ALA A 105 -9.15 19.01 27.89
N ARG A 106 -10.29 19.72 27.86
CA ARG A 106 -11.33 19.57 26.85
C ARG A 106 -10.81 19.75 25.43
N SER A 107 -10.11 20.86 25.19
CA SER A 107 -9.56 21.19 23.86
C SER A 107 -8.55 20.14 23.41
N ALA A 108 -7.71 19.65 24.32
CA ALA A 108 -6.76 18.58 24.04
C ALA A 108 -7.47 17.25 23.68
N ALA A 109 -8.55 16.90 24.39
CA ALA A 109 -9.35 15.71 24.10
C ALA A 109 -10.00 15.78 22.71
N HIS A 110 -10.62 16.92 22.36
CA HIS A 110 -11.17 17.15 21.04
C HIS A 110 -10.11 17.03 19.93
N LEU A 111 -8.94 17.63 20.11
CA LEU A 111 -7.83 17.55 19.15
C LEU A 111 -7.35 16.10 18.98
N ALA A 112 -7.20 15.37 20.10
CA ALA A 112 -6.76 13.97 20.07
C ALA A 112 -7.77 13.07 19.31
N THR A 113 -9.05 13.25 19.55
CA THR A 113 -10.11 12.50 18.85
C THR A 113 -10.15 12.86 17.36
N ALA A 114 -10.06 14.13 16.99
CA ALA A 114 -10.04 14.55 15.60
C ALA A 114 -8.83 13.98 14.84
N THR A 115 -7.65 14.03 15.47
CA THR A 115 -6.42 13.44 14.92
C THR A 115 -6.55 11.93 14.73
N ALA A 116 -7.02 11.21 15.75
CA ALA A 116 -7.20 9.76 15.68
C ALA A 116 -8.24 9.37 14.62
N ARG A 117 -9.31 10.16 14.43
CA ARG A 117 -10.30 9.95 13.38
C ARG A 117 -9.67 10.07 11.99
N ALA A 118 -8.87 11.12 11.76
CA ALA A 118 -8.16 11.32 10.50
C ALA A 118 -7.15 10.19 10.22
N GLU A 119 -6.41 9.74 11.25
CA GLU A 119 -5.47 8.61 11.15
C GLU A 119 -6.19 7.31 10.81
N THR A 120 -7.32 7.01 11.47
CA THR A 120 -8.13 5.82 11.21
C THR A 120 -8.65 5.80 9.77
N LEU A 121 -9.10 6.95 9.25
CA LEU A 121 -9.54 7.07 7.85
C LEU A 121 -8.40 6.84 6.86
N ARG A 122 -7.23 7.44 7.11
CA ARG A 122 -6.03 7.21 6.27
C ARG A 122 -5.63 5.73 6.28
N ARG A 123 -5.69 5.10 7.44
CA ARG A 123 -5.40 3.67 7.59
C ARG A 123 -6.40 2.80 6.84
N ALA A 124 -7.69 3.13 6.90
CA ALA A 124 -8.72 2.42 6.15
C ALA A 124 -8.46 2.48 4.63
N VAL A 125 -8.04 3.64 4.09
CA VAL A 125 -7.63 3.78 2.69
C VAL A 125 -6.39 2.91 2.38
N THR A 126 -5.41 2.87 3.29
CA THR A 126 -4.21 2.02 3.13
C THR A 126 -4.58 0.54 3.07
N VAL A 127 -5.45 0.07 3.97
CA VAL A 127 -5.97 -1.30 3.96
C VAL A 127 -6.71 -1.61 2.66
N PHE A 128 -7.59 -0.70 2.22
CA PHE A 128 -8.32 -0.85 0.98
C PHE A 128 -7.38 -1.03 -0.23
N ARG A 129 -6.30 -0.23 -0.28
CA ARG A 129 -5.27 -0.35 -1.32
C ARG A 129 -4.47 -1.64 -1.21
N ALA A 130 -4.08 -2.06 -0.01
CA ALA A 130 -3.32 -3.29 0.23
C ALA A 130 -4.10 -4.56 -0.16
N LEU A 131 -5.43 -4.51 -0.03
CA LEU A 131 -6.32 -5.59 -0.45
C LEU A 131 -6.70 -5.53 -1.95
N GLY A 132 -6.07 -4.65 -2.73
CA GLY A 132 -6.38 -4.46 -4.15
C GLY A 132 -7.70 -3.74 -4.39
N GLY A 133 -8.20 -2.99 -3.42
CA GLY A 133 -9.43 -2.22 -3.51
C GLY A 133 -9.35 -1.12 -4.57
N GLY A 134 -10.44 -0.88 -5.25
CA GLY A 134 -10.54 0.02 -6.40
C GLY A 134 -10.60 -0.72 -7.74
N TRP A 135 -10.51 -2.03 -7.69
CA TRP A 135 -10.74 -2.89 -8.85
C TRP A 135 -12.25 -3.08 -9.05
N GLN A 136 -12.87 -2.15 -9.76
CA GLN A 136 -14.18 -2.42 -10.35
C GLN A 136 -13.92 -2.95 -11.75
N ALA A 137 -14.31 -4.20 -12.00
CA ALA A 137 -14.44 -4.66 -13.37
C ALA A 137 -15.37 -3.66 -14.08
N SER A 138 -14.85 -2.94 -15.09
CA SER A 138 -15.72 -2.10 -15.92
C SER A 138 -16.90 -2.95 -16.37
N PRO A 139 -18.14 -2.53 -16.12
CA PRO A 139 -19.31 -3.27 -16.63
C PRO A 139 -19.36 -3.12 -18.16
N GLY A 140 -18.57 -3.93 -18.87
CA GLY A 140 -18.43 -3.85 -20.32
C GLY A 140 -17.26 -4.64 -20.92
N ALA A 141 -16.36 -5.17 -20.14
CA ALA A 141 -15.37 -6.12 -20.63
C ALA A 141 -16.02 -7.51 -20.71
N ALA A 142 -16.78 -7.74 -21.80
CA ALA A 142 -17.18 -9.08 -22.19
C ALA A 142 -15.90 -9.90 -22.43
N PRO A 143 -15.81 -11.18 -21.96
CA PRO A 143 -14.68 -12.04 -22.28
C PRO A 143 -14.56 -12.14 -23.81
N PRO A 144 -13.35 -12.19 -24.38
CA PRO A 144 -13.18 -12.41 -25.80
C PRO A 144 -13.88 -13.74 -26.12
N SER A 145 -14.89 -13.67 -27.00
CA SER A 145 -15.54 -14.82 -27.61
C SER A 145 -14.47 -15.61 -28.33
N GLY A 146 -14.10 -16.77 -27.76
CA GLY A 146 -13.18 -17.70 -28.39
C GLY A 146 -13.81 -18.23 -29.70
N GLU A 147 -13.09 -17.99 -30.79
CA GLU A 147 -13.12 -18.79 -31.99
C GLU A 147 -11.87 -19.68 -32.04
#